data_17a8d6d411227dc1a73477560dc541d7
#
_entry.id   17a8d6d411227dc1a73477560dc541d7
#
_cell.length_a   1.000
_cell.length_b   1.000
_cell.length_c   1.000
_cell.angle_alpha   90.00
_cell.angle_beta   90.00
_cell.angle_gamma   90.00
#
_symmetry.space_group_name_H-M   'P 1'
#
loop_
_entity.id
_entity.type
_entity.pdbx_description
1 polymer ?
#
loop_
_entity_poly.entity_id
_entity_poly.type
_entity_poly.pdbx_seq_one_letter_code
_entity_poly.pdbx_strand_id
1 'polypeptide(L)'
;IGRTSNIEFTNWQLADIHKLKYYIDEDKNISSEIKDKLMKNTRTTSGNNNYSKKEWVSFRTTLLSHLMEVATNNFAENLDDIVRGEYNNELIEDNDGVAKLLKEITREYILSNREITSLEITGEAVISGILNAYIKYFFHTNKDFRNRGKSLISRSIFMTILHEHKEAYHDDSYFVQKYGNYQSIEELYKYFDVADFTVEERFRLIRDFIACMTDKFALNHIRKLNGQKI
;
A
#
# COMPACT_ATOMS: atom_id res chain seq x y z
N ILE A 1 -5.01 -11.08 26.03
CA ILE A 1 -3.87 -10.92 25.09
C ILE A 1 -3.72 -9.45 24.64
N GLY A 2 -4.78 -8.57 24.76
CA GLY A 2 -4.74 -7.20 24.23
C GLY A 2 -4.16 -6.10 25.14
N ARG A 3 -3.84 -6.37 26.40
CA ARG A 3 -3.36 -5.33 27.34
C ARG A 3 -1.85 -5.29 27.54
N THR A 4 -1.16 -6.39 27.40
CA THR A 4 0.32 -6.46 27.50
C THR A 4 1.01 -5.88 26.26
N SER A 5 0.44 -6.03 25.06
CA SER A 5 0.99 -5.48 23.84
C SER A 5 1.01 -3.94 23.81
N ASN A 6 0.05 -3.27 24.43
CA ASN A 6 0.02 -1.79 24.45
C ASN A 6 1.08 -1.17 25.38
N ILE A 7 1.46 -1.86 26.45
CA ILE A 7 2.47 -1.36 27.40
C ILE A 7 3.88 -1.61 26.84
N GLU A 8 4.11 -2.76 26.23
CA GLU A 8 5.36 -3.07 25.54
C GLU A 8 5.59 -2.15 24.32
N PHE A 9 4.56 -1.89 23.53
CA PHE A 9 4.63 -0.98 22.39
C PHE A 9 4.92 0.48 22.81
N THR A 10 4.35 0.94 23.93
CA THR A 10 4.61 2.29 24.45
C THR A 10 6.03 2.43 25.00
N ASN A 11 6.56 1.43 25.68
CA ASN A 11 7.92 1.41 26.18
C ASN A 11 8.94 1.29 25.04
N TRP A 12 8.62 0.55 24.00
CA TRP A 12 9.44 0.42 22.79
C TRP A 12 9.53 1.76 22.07
N GLN A 13 8.43 2.47 21.87
CA GLN A 13 8.41 3.80 21.25
C GLN A 13 9.30 4.81 21.97
N LEU A 14 9.32 4.80 23.31
CA LEU A 14 10.15 5.71 24.10
C LEU A 14 11.65 5.39 24.01
N ALA A 15 12.02 4.10 24.01
CA ALA A 15 13.40 3.67 23.85
C ALA A 15 13.94 3.99 22.45
N ASP A 16 13.09 3.90 21.43
CA ASP A 16 13.50 4.13 20.03
C ASP A 16 13.74 5.59 19.70
N ILE A 17 13.05 6.53 20.36
CA ILE A 17 13.32 7.96 20.17
C ILE A 17 14.73 8.33 20.60
N HIS A 18 15.20 7.78 21.72
CA HIS A 18 16.57 8.03 22.18
C HIS A 18 17.59 7.52 21.18
N LYS A 19 17.38 6.32 20.65
CA LYS A 19 18.22 5.75 19.61
C LYS A 19 18.15 6.57 18.33
N LEU A 20 16.96 6.90 17.86
CA LEU A 20 16.77 7.69 16.64
C LEU A 20 17.48 9.05 16.74
N LYS A 21 17.30 9.75 17.86
CA LYS A 21 17.99 11.02 18.11
C LYS A 21 19.51 10.86 18.17
N TYR A 22 19.98 9.82 18.85
CA TYR A 22 21.39 9.52 18.90
C TYR A 22 21.97 9.29 17.50
N TYR A 23 21.30 8.50 16.65
CA TYR A 23 21.74 8.28 15.28
C TYR A 23 21.72 9.55 14.44
N ILE A 24 20.70 10.39 14.58
CA ILE A 24 20.65 11.70 13.87
C ILE A 24 21.78 12.63 14.33
N ASP A 25 22.08 12.65 15.62
CA ASP A 25 23.11 13.52 16.19
C ASP A 25 24.52 13.07 15.77
N GLU A 26 24.79 11.76 15.75
CA GLU A 26 26.07 11.15 15.39
C GLU A 26 26.31 11.09 13.86
N ASP A 27 25.27 11.19 13.02
CA ASP A 27 25.45 11.10 11.56
C ASP A 27 26.17 12.33 11.03
N LYS A 28 27.31 12.11 10.36
CA LYS A 28 28.17 13.17 9.82
C LYS A 28 27.62 13.79 8.54
N ASN A 29 26.69 13.14 7.86
CA ASN A 29 26.11 13.62 6.62
C ASN A 29 24.97 14.61 6.90
N ILE A 30 24.37 14.57 8.09
CA ILE A 30 23.30 15.49 8.48
C ILE A 30 23.91 16.80 8.98
N SER A 31 23.52 17.92 8.37
CA SER A 31 24.02 19.23 8.75
C SER A 31 23.63 19.62 10.18
N SER A 32 24.47 20.44 10.82
CA SER A 32 24.20 20.94 12.18
C SER A 32 22.89 21.76 12.26
N GLU A 33 22.54 22.46 11.20
CA GLU A 33 21.29 23.23 11.13
C GLU A 33 20.06 22.34 11.20
N ILE A 34 20.07 21.21 10.47
CA ILE A 34 18.96 20.24 10.49
C ILE A 34 18.91 19.51 11.83
N LYS A 35 20.06 19.13 12.38
CA LYS A 35 20.13 18.55 13.73
C LYS A 35 19.50 19.49 14.76
N ASP A 36 19.86 20.78 14.74
CA ASP A 36 19.29 21.77 15.63
C ASP A 36 17.78 21.98 15.39
N LYS A 37 17.33 22.02 14.14
CA LYS A 37 15.90 22.10 13.78
C LYS A 37 15.11 20.91 14.36
N LEU A 38 15.60 19.70 14.18
CA LEU A 38 14.96 18.46 14.66
C LEU A 38 15.00 18.34 16.18
N MET A 39 16.06 18.82 16.83
CA MET A 39 16.26 18.69 18.27
C MET A 39 15.74 19.87 19.10
N LYS A 40 15.40 21.00 18.47
CA LYS A 40 15.03 22.26 19.14
C LYS A 40 13.93 22.15 20.19
N ASN A 41 12.91 21.34 19.92
CA ASN A 41 11.75 21.18 20.82
C ASN A 41 11.83 19.93 21.71
N THR A 42 12.99 19.29 21.78
CA THR A 42 13.19 18.01 22.44
C THR A 42 14.32 18.02 23.46
N ARG A 43 14.90 19.20 23.73
CA ARG A 43 15.88 19.36 24.80
C ARG A 43 15.17 19.35 26.14
N THR A 44 15.23 18.22 26.83
CA THR A 44 14.76 18.11 28.22
C THR A 44 15.60 19.00 29.12
N THR A 45 14.94 19.89 29.86
CA THR A 45 15.53 20.70 30.92
C THR A 45 15.80 19.93 32.21
N SER A 46 15.50 18.64 32.23
CA SER A 46 15.60 17.81 33.43
C SER A 46 16.35 16.53 33.13
N GLY A 47 17.38 16.24 33.92
CA GLY A 47 18.28 15.07 33.77
C GLY A 47 17.64 13.68 33.93
N ASN A 48 16.35 13.55 33.78
CA ASN A 48 15.65 12.28 33.71
C ASN A 48 15.40 11.90 32.25
N ASN A 49 15.92 10.76 31.83
CA ASN A 49 15.82 10.21 30.46
C ASN A 49 14.40 9.84 29.99
N ASN A 50 13.36 10.36 30.59
CA ASN A 50 11.96 10.12 30.20
C ASN A 50 11.44 11.27 29.35
N TYR A 51 11.43 11.10 28.01
CA TYR A 51 10.73 12.01 27.11
C TYR A 51 9.23 11.96 27.38
N SER A 52 8.63 13.13 27.45
CA SER A 52 7.17 13.23 27.53
C SER A 52 6.54 12.89 26.18
N LYS A 53 5.29 12.40 26.21
CA LYS A 53 4.49 12.19 24.98
C LYS A 53 4.45 13.44 24.09
N LYS A 54 4.51 14.63 24.69
CA LYS A 54 4.52 15.93 23.99
C LYS A 54 5.80 16.13 23.18
N GLU A 55 6.96 15.79 23.74
CA GLU A 55 8.25 15.92 23.06
C GLU A 55 8.35 14.97 21.87
N TRP A 56 7.81 13.75 22.02
CA TRP A 56 7.70 12.81 20.92
C TRP A 56 6.85 13.34 19.76
N VAL A 57 5.66 13.85 20.08
CA VAL A 57 4.77 14.42 19.07
C VAL A 57 5.46 15.61 18.36
N SER A 58 6.13 16.48 19.13
CA SER A 58 6.86 17.63 18.58
C SER A 58 7.99 17.19 17.64
N PHE A 59 8.82 16.24 18.05
CA PHE A 59 9.89 15.70 17.23
C PHE A 59 9.35 15.07 15.92
N ARG A 60 8.36 14.19 16.03
CA ARG A 60 7.71 13.56 14.88
C ARG A 60 7.15 14.60 13.90
N THR A 61 6.47 15.63 14.42
CA THR A 61 5.87 16.68 13.59
C THR A 61 6.97 17.46 12.85
N THR A 62 8.06 17.82 13.53
CA THR A 62 9.18 18.53 12.92
C THR A 62 9.86 17.68 11.84
N LEU A 63 10.08 16.39 12.12
CA LEU A 63 10.66 15.45 11.15
C LEU A 63 9.77 15.28 9.90
N LEU A 64 8.46 15.09 10.09
CA LEU A 64 7.51 15.00 8.98
C LEU A 64 7.48 16.28 8.15
N SER A 65 7.48 17.46 8.80
CA SER A 65 7.51 18.75 8.11
C SER A 65 8.78 18.91 7.27
N HIS A 66 9.93 18.48 7.79
CA HIS A 66 11.19 18.50 7.05
C HIS A 66 11.13 17.59 5.81
N LEU A 67 10.68 16.33 5.96
CA LEU A 67 10.56 15.40 4.82
C LEU A 67 9.53 15.88 3.77
N MET A 68 8.45 16.53 4.20
CA MET A 68 7.48 17.14 3.28
C MET A 68 8.08 18.32 2.51
N GLU A 69 8.89 19.16 3.18
CA GLU A 69 9.60 20.26 2.54
C GLU A 69 10.57 19.74 1.47
N VAL A 70 11.38 18.73 1.80
CA VAL A 70 12.28 18.07 0.85
C VAL A 70 11.52 17.51 -0.35
N ALA A 71 10.44 16.74 -0.09
CA ALA A 71 9.65 16.14 -1.16
C ALA A 71 9.00 17.20 -2.07
N THR A 72 8.53 18.31 -1.49
CA THR A 72 7.90 19.40 -2.26
C THR A 72 8.92 20.10 -3.15
N ASN A 73 10.12 20.38 -2.62
CA ASN A 73 11.19 21.00 -3.39
C ASN A 73 11.65 20.09 -4.54
N ASN A 74 11.91 18.80 -4.25
CA ASN A 74 12.31 17.84 -5.26
C ASN A 74 11.23 17.67 -6.35
N PHE A 75 9.96 17.67 -5.98
CA PHE A 75 8.86 17.63 -6.93
C PHE A 75 8.87 18.88 -7.84
N ALA A 76 9.00 20.08 -7.25
CA ALA A 76 8.99 21.31 -8.00
C ALA A 76 10.20 21.43 -8.96
N GLU A 77 11.39 21.04 -8.49
CA GLU A 77 12.62 21.09 -9.26
C GLU A 77 12.64 20.07 -10.42
N ASN A 78 11.99 18.93 -10.26
CA ASN A 78 11.99 17.84 -11.24
C ASN A 78 10.64 17.66 -11.97
N LEU A 79 9.76 18.68 -11.93
CA LEU A 79 8.41 18.57 -12.48
C LEU A 79 8.39 18.14 -13.95
N ASP A 80 9.28 18.70 -14.77
CA ASP A 80 9.36 18.38 -16.20
C ASP A 80 9.74 16.92 -16.43
N ASP A 81 10.69 16.38 -15.67
CA ASP A 81 11.11 14.97 -15.76
C ASP A 81 10.02 14.02 -15.25
N ILE A 82 9.30 14.43 -14.21
CA ILE A 82 8.15 13.66 -13.68
C ILE A 82 7.04 13.59 -14.73
N VAL A 83 6.70 14.72 -15.39
CA VAL A 83 5.66 14.76 -16.43
C VAL A 83 6.06 13.91 -17.65
N ARG A 84 7.34 13.87 -17.99
CA ARG A 84 7.85 13.00 -19.07
C ARG A 84 7.99 11.52 -18.66
N GLY A 85 7.82 11.19 -17.38
CA GLY A 85 8.05 9.82 -16.87
C GLY A 85 9.53 9.42 -16.83
N GLU A 86 10.44 10.37 -16.81
CA GLU A 86 11.90 10.16 -16.80
C GLU A 86 12.49 10.23 -15.38
N TYR A 87 11.73 10.75 -14.40
CA TYR A 87 12.17 10.83 -13.01
C TYR A 87 12.10 9.47 -12.32
N ASN A 88 13.25 8.95 -11.87
CA ASN A 88 13.37 7.62 -11.28
C ASN A 88 13.83 7.63 -9.80
N ASN A 89 14.00 8.80 -9.20
CA ASN A 89 14.43 8.94 -7.81
C ASN A 89 13.24 9.05 -6.86
N GLU A 90 13.47 8.86 -5.57
CA GLU A 90 12.46 9.12 -4.56
C GLU A 90 12.37 10.61 -4.23
N LEU A 91 11.17 11.16 -4.09
CA LEU A 91 10.98 12.57 -3.76
C LEU A 91 11.53 12.96 -2.39
N ILE A 92 11.63 12.00 -1.46
CA ILE A 92 12.20 12.21 -0.13
C ILE A 92 13.73 12.02 -0.08
N GLU A 93 14.38 11.76 -1.22
CA GLU A 93 15.83 11.66 -1.29
C GLU A 93 16.43 13.06 -1.08
N ASP A 94 17.10 13.22 0.06
CA ASP A 94 17.68 14.48 0.48
C ASP A 94 19.22 14.41 0.44
N ASN A 95 19.83 15.57 0.17
CA ASN A 95 21.28 15.74 0.27
C ASN A 95 21.75 15.71 1.72
N ASP A 96 20.82 15.87 2.67
CA ASP A 96 21.08 15.99 4.11
C ASP A 96 21.14 14.63 4.82
N GLY A 97 20.80 13.55 4.10
CA GLY A 97 20.94 12.18 4.59
C GLY A 97 19.90 11.73 5.61
N VAL A 98 18.93 12.56 6.01
CA VAL A 98 17.91 12.20 7.02
C VAL A 98 17.04 11.04 6.54
N ALA A 99 16.53 11.12 5.32
CA ALA A 99 15.70 10.05 4.74
C ALA A 99 16.49 8.74 4.61
N LYS A 100 17.75 8.82 4.19
CA LYS A 100 18.65 7.68 4.09
C LYS A 100 18.88 7.02 5.45
N LEU A 101 19.22 7.80 6.46
CA LEU A 101 19.41 7.31 7.83
C LEU A 101 18.14 6.64 8.37
N LEU A 102 16.96 7.23 8.16
CA LEU A 102 15.69 6.63 8.58
C LEU A 102 15.43 5.29 7.89
N LYS A 103 15.75 5.17 6.60
CA LYS A 103 15.64 3.90 5.86
C LYS A 103 16.60 2.84 6.40
N GLU A 104 17.83 3.22 6.71
CA GLU A 104 18.82 2.31 7.29
C GLU A 104 18.38 1.81 8.67
N ILE A 105 17.93 2.70 9.55
CA ILE A 105 17.39 2.33 10.87
C ILE A 105 16.15 1.43 10.72
N THR A 106 15.24 1.77 9.80
CA THR A 106 14.06 0.95 9.54
C THR A 106 14.44 -0.46 9.09
N ARG A 107 15.40 -0.57 8.17
CA ARG A 107 15.87 -1.85 7.67
C ARG A 107 16.54 -2.69 8.76
N GLU A 108 17.38 -2.06 9.56
CA GLU A 108 18.16 -2.76 10.60
C GLU A 108 17.30 -3.20 11.79
N TYR A 109 16.40 -2.33 12.29
CA TYR A 109 15.71 -2.57 13.55
C TYR A 109 14.24 -2.97 13.40
N ILE A 110 13.59 -2.61 12.30
CA ILE A 110 12.18 -2.90 12.09
C ILE A 110 12.02 -4.09 11.15
N LEU A 111 12.54 -3.99 9.93
CA LEU A 111 12.34 -5.04 8.92
C LEU A 111 13.09 -6.34 9.23
N SER A 112 14.17 -6.28 10.03
CA SER A 112 14.88 -7.47 10.51
C SER A 112 14.15 -8.19 11.65
N ASN A 113 13.08 -7.63 12.19
CA ASN A 113 12.33 -8.26 13.27
C ASN A 113 11.57 -9.48 12.73
N ARG A 114 11.75 -10.64 13.42
CA ARG A 114 11.15 -11.92 13.03
C ARG A 114 9.61 -11.85 12.88
N GLU A 115 8.94 -11.08 13.73
CA GLU A 115 7.49 -10.95 13.66
C GLU A 115 7.07 -10.20 12.40
N ILE A 116 7.78 -9.13 12.05
CA ILE A 116 7.51 -8.33 10.85
C ILE A 116 7.84 -9.13 9.59
N THR A 117 9.01 -9.78 9.56
CA THR A 117 9.37 -10.67 8.44
C THR A 117 8.34 -11.79 8.25
N SER A 118 7.82 -12.37 9.34
CA SER A 118 6.75 -13.39 9.25
C SER A 118 5.46 -12.83 8.68
N LEU A 119 5.09 -11.60 9.04
CA LEU A 119 3.91 -10.93 8.49
C LEU A 119 4.07 -10.59 7.01
N GLU A 120 5.25 -10.12 6.59
CA GLU A 120 5.57 -9.85 5.19
C GLU A 120 5.48 -11.11 4.32
N ILE A 121 6.14 -12.20 4.75
CA ILE A 121 6.08 -13.49 4.04
C ILE A 121 4.63 -14.01 3.96
N THR A 122 3.88 -13.87 5.05
CA THR A 122 2.47 -14.28 5.06
C THR A 122 1.65 -13.42 4.10
N GLY A 123 1.85 -12.11 4.10
CA GLY A 123 1.19 -11.17 3.19
C GLY A 123 1.48 -11.48 1.72
N GLU A 124 2.75 -11.71 1.39
CA GLU A 124 3.17 -12.11 0.04
C GLU A 124 2.51 -13.42 -0.39
N ALA A 125 2.51 -14.45 0.46
CA ALA A 125 1.89 -15.74 0.16
C ALA A 125 0.38 -15.61 -0.06
N VAL A 126 -0.30 -14.78 0.74
CA VAL A 126 -1.75 -14.54 0.62
C VAL A 126 -2.07 -13.80 -0.68
N ILE A 127 -1.40 -12.69 -0.96
CA ILE A 127 -1.63 -11.88 -2.16
C ILE A 127 -1.31 -12.67 -3.42
N SER A 128 -0.15 -13.32 -3.48
CA SER A 128 0.27 -14.15 -4.61
C SER A 128 -0.67 -15.33 -4.82
N GLY A 129 -1.14 -15.96 -3.74
CA GLY A 129 -2.09 -17.05 -3.81
C GLY A 129 -3.45 -16.63 -4.40
N ILE A 130 -3.98 -15.49 -3.97
CA ILE A 130 -5.23 -14.91 -4.50
C ILE A 130 -5.05 -14.53 -5.97
N LEU A 131 -3.98 -13.80 -6.28
CA LEU A 131 -3.66 -13.37 -7.65
C LEU A 131 -3.61 -14.56 -8.61
N ASN A 132 -2.84 -15.59 -8.27
CA ASN A 132 -2.70 -16.79 -9.09
C ASN A 132 -4.03 -17.55 -9.26
N ALA A 133 -4.85 -17.62 -8.22
CA ALA A 133 -6.17 -18.24 -8.31
C ALA A 133 -7.07 -17.50 -9.31
N TYR A 134 -7.13 -16.16 -9.25
CA TYR A 134 -7.95 -15.36 -10.16
C TYR A 134 -7.42 -15.32 -11.58
N ILE A 135 -6.10 -15.30 -11.78
CA ILE A 135 -5.49 -15.48 -13.11
C ILE A 135 -5.96 -16.82 -13.70
N LYS A 136 -5.86 -17.91 -12.93
CA LYS A 136 -6.33 -19.23 -13.37
C LYS A 136 -7.80 -19.24 -13.77
N TYR A 137 -8.68 -18.56 -13.02
CA TYR A 137 -10.10 -18.48 -13.34
C TYR A 137 -10.37 -17.59 -14.55
N PHE A 138 -9.84 -16.37 -14.60
CA PHE A 138 -10.22 -15.37 -15.60
C PHE A 138 -9.57 -15.58 -16.97
N PHE A 139 -8.47 -16.30 -17.01
CA PHE A 139 -7.80 -16.66 -18.27
C PHE A 139 -8.07 -18.12 -18.69
N HIS A 140 -8.98 -18.81 -18.00
CA HIS A 140 -9.36 -20.17 -18.39
C HIS A 140 -10.18 -20.19 -19.67
N THR A 141 -9.99 -21.21 -20.52
CA THR A 141 -10.75 -21.38 -21.78
C THR A 141 -12.22 -21.69 -21.56
N ASN A 142 -12.56 -22.42 -20.47
CA ASN A 142 -13.93 -22.80 -20.16
C ASN A 142 -14.67 -21.66 -19.45
N LYS A 143 -15.85 -21.28 -19.99
CA LYS A 143 -16.73 -20.23 -19.48
C LYS A 143 -17.21 -20.49 -18.03
N ASP A 144 -17.48 -21.74 -17.68
CA ASP A 144 -17.96 -22.07 -16.33
C ASP A 144 -16.90 -21.77 -15.26
N PHE A 145 -15.62 -22.00 -15.59
CA PHE A 145 -14.54 -21.62 -14.70
C PHE A 145 -14.45 -20.11 -14.53
N ARG A 146 -14.59 -19.34 -15.61
CA ARG A 146 -14.60 -17.86 -15.53
C ARG A 146 -15.78 -17.35 -14.72
N ASN A 147 -16.96 -17.94 -14.88
CA ASN A 147 -18.15 -17.60 -14.11
C ASN A 147 -17.99 -17.88 -12.61
N ARG A 148 -17.29 -18.95 -12.22
CA ARG A 148 -16.95 -19.19 -10.81
C ARG A 148 -16.07 -18.08 -10.25
N GLY A 149 -15.01 -17.68 -10.95
CA GLY A 149 -14.17 -16.56 -10.57
C GLY A 149 -14.97 -15.26 -10.45
N LYS A 150 -15.81 -14.96 -11.45
CA LYS A 150 -16.71 -13.79 -11.46
C LYS A 150 -17.62 -13.75 -10.24
N SER A 151 -18.21 -14.88 -9.82
CA SER A 151 -19.13 -14.95 -8.68
C SER A 151 -18.47 -14.63 -7.33
N LEU A 152 -17.14 -14.71 -7.24
CA LEU A 152 -16.38 -14.45 -6.02
C LEU A 152 -15.90 -13.02 -5.90
N ILE A 153 -15.91 -12.24 -7.01
CA ILE A 153 -15.51 -10.83 -6.99
C ILE A 153 -16.68 -9.94 -6.56
N SER A 154 -16.33 -8.82 -5.91
CA SER A 154 -17.31 -7.79 -5.59
C SER A 154 -18.01 -7.31 -6.85
N ARG A 155 -19.36 -7.39 -6.83
CA ARG A 155 -20.17 -6.93 -7.95
C ARG A 155 -19.93 -5.47 -8.29
N SER A 156 -19.71 -4.60 -7.30
CA SER A 156 -19.47 -3.18 -7.53
C SER A 156 -18.18 -2.94 -8.35
N ILE A 157 -17.09 -3.61 -8.02
CA ILE A 157 -15.82 -3.51 -8.76
C ILE A 157 -16.01 -3.98 -10.21
N PHE A 158 -16.66 -5.13 -10.38
CA PHE A 158 -16.95 -5.66 -11.72
C PHE A 158 -17.78 -4.71 -12.55
N MET A 159 -18.83 -4.13 -11.95
CA MET A 159 -19.75 -3.20 -12.63
C MET A 159 -19.04 -1.91 -13.06
N THR A 160 -18.12 -1.39 -12.27
CA THR A 160 -17.32 -0.21 -12.64
C THR A 160 -16.53 -0.47 -13.91
N ILE A 161 -15.80 -1.58 -13.97
CA ILE A 161 -15.00 -1.93 -15.15
C ILE A 161 -15.89 -2.26 -16.35
N LEU A 162 -17.03 -2.92 -16.15
CA LEU A 162 -17.98 -3.22 -17.21
C LEU A 162 -18.58 -1.94 -17.81
N HIS A 163 -18.84 -0.93 -16.98
CA HIS A 163 -19.35 0.37 -17.43
C HIS A 163 -18.30 1.07 -18.32
N GLU A 164 -17.08 1.17 -17.84
CA GLU A 164 -15.98 1.78 -18.59
C GLU A 164 -15.69 1.02 -19.90
N HIS A 165 -15.70 -0.33 -19.85
CA HIS A 165 -15.56 -1.17 -21.04
C HIS A 165 -16.65 -0.86 -22.08
N LYS A 166 -17.91 -0.75 -21.64
CA LYS A 166 -19.02 -0.40 -22.53
C LYS A 166 -18.85 1.00 -23.13
N GLU A 167 -18.46 1.98 -22.33
CA GLU A 167 -18.22 3.34 -22.82
C GLU A 167 -17.08 3.42 -23.84
N ALA A 168 -16.02 2.66 -23.64
CA ALA A 168 -14.86 2.63 -24.54
C ALA A 168 -15.20 2.09 -25.95
N TYR A 169 -16.14 1.18 -26.06
CA TYR A 169 -16.52 0.58 -27.34
C TYR A 169 -17.56 1.39 -28.12
N HIS A 170 -18.19 2.43 -27.54
CA HIS A 170 -19.13 3.38 -28.15
C HIS A 170 -20.27 2.80 -29.02
N ASP A 171 -20.34 1.48 -29.21
CA ASP A 171 -21.28 0.80 -30.09
C ASP A 171 -22.11 -0.26 -29.32
N ASP A 172 -23.32 0.16 -28.93
CA ASP A 172 -24.28 -0.75 -28.31
C ASP A 172 -24.63 -1.95 -29.22
N SER A 173 -24.44 -1.84 -30.52
CA SER A 173 -24.78 -2.91 -31.46
C SER A 173 -23.96 -4.18 -31.22
N TYR A 174 -22.67 -4.06 -30.88
CA TYR A 174 -21.82 -5.19 -30.53
C TYR A 174 -22.36 -5.95 -29.32
N PHE A 175 -22.71 -5.22 -28.25
CA PHE A 175 -23.22 -5.82 -27.04
C PHE A 175 -24.60 -6.45 -27.22
N VAL A 176 -25.49 -5.79 -28.01
CA VAL A 176 -26.82 -6.32 -28.35
C VAL A 176 -26.70 -7.59 -29.20
N GLN A 177 -25.82 -7.60 -30.19
CA GLN A 177 -25.58 -8.78 -31.03
C GLN A 177 -25.08 -9.98 -30.22
N LYS A 178 -24.18 -9.74 -29.24
CA LYS A 178 -23.54 -10.80 -28.47
C LYS A 178 -24.33 -11.27 -27.27
N TYR A 179 -25.00 -10.36 -26.58
CA TYR A 179 -25.68 -10.62 -25.30
C TYR A 179 -27.19 -10.48 -25.35
N GLY A 180 -27.74 -10.10 -26.53
CA GLY A 180 -29.16 -9.80 -26.70
C GLY A 180 -29.55 -8.41 -26.18
N ASN A 181 -30.84 -8.09 -26.30
CA ASN A 181 -31.34 -6.82 -25.76
C ASN A 181 -31.32 -6.84 -24.25
N TYR A 182 -30.54 -5.92 -23.66
CA TYR A 182 -30.49 -5.68 -22.23
C TYR A 182 -30.96 -4.24 -21.93
N GLN A 183 -31.71 -4.06 -20.84
CA GLN A 183 -32.27 -2.77 -20.46
C GLN A 183 -31.38 -1.95 -19.53
N SER A 184 -30.43 -2.63 -18.87
CA SER A 184 -29.49 -2.01 -17.94
C SER A 184 -28.15 -2.73 -17.91
N ILE A 185 -27.12 -2.05 -17.37
CA ILE A 185 -25.81 -2.65 -17.19
C ILE A 185 -25.83 -3.79 -16.15
N GLU A 186 -26.77 -3.75 -15.20
CA GLU A 186 -27.01 -4.82 -14.24
C GLU A 186 -27.52 -6.10 -14.93
N GLU A 187 -28.30 -5.93 -15.97
CA GLU A 187 -28.77 -7.05 -16.79
C GLU A 187 -27.63 -7.59 -17.66
N LEU A 188 -26.88 -6.71 -18.31
CA LEU A 188 -25.68 -7.09 -19.06
C LEU A 188 -24.70 -7.86 -18.19
N TYR A 189 -24.47 -7.44 -16.95
CA TYR A 189 -23.60 -8.14 -16.00
C TYR A 189 -23.94 -9.61 -15.88
N LYS A 190 -25.22 -10.01 -15.88
CA LYS A 190 -25.61 -11.41 -15.71
C LYS A 190 -25.04 -12.31 -16.81
N TYR A 191 -25.01 -11.81 -18.02
CA TYR A 191 -24.64 -12.59 -19.22
C TYR A 191 -23.20 -12.36 -19.67
N PHE A 192 -22.58 -11.25 -19.25
CA PHE A 192 -21.25 -10.82 -19.68
C PHE A 192 -20.18 -11.83 -19.25
N ASP A 193 -19.37 -12.24 -20.22
CA ASP A 193 -18.25 -13.14 -19.98
C ASP A 193 -16.97 -12.34 -19.71
N VAL A 194 -16.22 -12.71 -18.67
CA VAL A 194 -14.93 -12.09 -18.34
C VAL A 194 -13.93 -12.18 -19.50
N ALA A 195 -14.07 -13.20 -20.38
CA ALA A 195 -13.23 -13.32 -21.58
C ALA A 195 -13.39 -12.17 -22.56
N ASP A 196 -14.47 -11.41 -22.48
CA ASP A 196 -14.73 -10.27 -23.35
C ASP A 196 -14.05 -8.98 -22.88
N PHE A 197 -13.61 -8.95 -21.66
CA PHE A 197 -12.68 -7.93 -21.21
C PHE A 197 -11.30 -8.10 -21.89
N THR A 198 -10.65 -6.99 -22.15
CA THR A 198 -9.24 -7.00 -22.56
C THR A 198 -8.35 -7.67 -21.50
N VAL A 199 -7.15 -8.03 -21.85
CA VAL A 199 -6.18 -8.57 -20.91
C VAL A 199 -5.92 -7.59 -19.77
N GLU A 200 -5.79 -6.31 -20.10
CA GLU A 200 -5.57 -5.24 -19.13
C GLU A 200 -6.74 -5.09 -18.14
N GLU A 201 -7.96 -5.06 -18.65
CA GLU A 201 -9.18 -4.95 -17.81
C GLU A 201 -9.34 -6.16 -16.87
N ARG A 202 -8.99 -7.37 -17.33
CA ARG A 202 -8.98 -8.56 -16.47
C ARG A 202 -7.96 -8.46 -15.34
N PHE A 203 -6.75 -7.98 -15.63
CA PHE A 203 -5.74 -7.73 -14.59
C PHE A 203 -6.16 -6.61 -13.66
N ARG A 204 -6.74 -5.54 -14.19
CA ARG A 204 -7.30 -4.43 -13.39
C ARG A 204 -8.39 -4.92 -12.45
N LEU A 205 -9.30 -5.77 -12.93
CA LEU A 205 -10.37 -6.36 -12.10
C LEU A 205 -9.79 -7.14 -10.91
N ILE A 206 -8.75 -7.94 -11.15
CA ILE A 206 -8.07 -8.70 -10.07
C ILE A 206 -7.36 -7.75 -9.11
N ARG A 207 -6.61 -6.79 -9.64
CA ARG A 207 -5.85 -5.80 -8.85
C ARG A 207 -6.78 -5.01 -7.93
N ASP A 208 -7.84 -4.45 -8.48
CA ASP A 208 -8.77 -3.59 -7.74
C ASP A 208 -9.52 -4.41 -6.68
N PHE A 209 -9.84 -5.66 -6.97
CA PHE A 209 -10.45 -6.55 -5.98
C PHE A 209 -9.49 -6.87 -4.83
N ILE A 210 -8.22 -7.17 -5.11
CA ILE A 210 -7.21 -7.45 -4.07
C ILE A 210 -6.93 -6.18 -3.26
N ALA A 211 -6.79 -5.02 -3.92
CA ALA A 211 -6.50 -3.75 -3.26
C ALA A 211 -7.61 -3.29 -2.30
N CYS A 212 -8.85 -3.69 -2.53
CA CYS A 212 -9.98 -3.41 -1.64
C CYS A 212 -10.10 -4.37 -0.46
N MET A 213 -9.26 -5.41 -0.35
CA MET A 213 -9.33 -6.37 0.74
C MET A 213 -8.68 -5.82 2.01
N THR A 214 -9.29 -6.08 3.16
CA THR A 214 -8.57 -6.01 4.43
C THR A 214 -7.74 -7.28 4.63
N ASP A 215 -6.69 -7.22 5.44
CA ASP A 215 -5.82 -8.37 5.74
C ASP A 215 -6.61 -9.59 6.19
N LYS A 216 -7.57 -9.38 7.09
CA LYS A 216 -8.44 -10.46 7.61
C LYS A 216 -9.31 -11.06 6.50
N PHE A 217 -9.83 -10.23 5.61
CA PHE A 217 -10.64 -10.71 4.48
C PHE A 217 -9.78 -11.50 3.50
N ALA A 218 -8.61 -10.98 3.13
CA ALA A 218 -7.68 -11.64 2.22
C ALA A 218 -7.25 -13.02 2.74
N LEU A 219 -6.87 -13.10 4.03
CA LEU A 219 -6.51 -14.37 4.67
C LEU A 219 -7.66 -15.38 4.67
N ASN A 220 -8.87 -14.95 4.98
CA ASN A 220 -10.05 -15.83 4.95
C ASN A 220 -10.42 -16.23 3.52
N HIS A 221 -10.22 -15.32 2.57
CA HIS A 221 -10.52 -15.57 1.17
C HIS A 221 -9.60 -16.62 0.57
N ILE A 222 -8.29 -16.52 0.78
CA ILE A 222 -7.34 -17.54 0.31
C ILE A 222 -7.58 -18.91 0.96
N ARG A 223 -7.96 -18.94 2.25
CA ARG A 223 -8.33 -20.18 2.93
C ARG A 223 -9.54 -20.86 2.26
N LYS A 224 -10.57 -20.09 1.91
CA LYS A 224 -11.74 -20.59 1.17
C LYS A 224 -11.35 -21.12 -0.21
N LEU A 225 -10.52 -20.38 -0.96
CA LEU A 225 -10.04 -20.80 -2.27
C LEU A 225 -9.25 -22.13 -2.20
N ASN A 226 -8.53 -22.35 -1.10
CA ASN A 226 -7.78 -23.58 -0.84
C ASN A 226 -8.64 -24.69 -0.19
N GLY A 227 -9.95 -24.50 -0.02
CA GLY A 227 -10.85 -25.49 0.59
C GLY A 227 -10.67 -25.70 2.10
N GLN A 228 -10.00 -24.77 2.78
CA GLN A 228 -9.83 -24.84 4.24
C GLN A 228 -11.09 -24.33 4.94
N LYS A 229 -11.52 -25.03 5.99
CA LYS A 229 -12.59 -24.55 6.89
C LYS A 229 -12.11 -23.30 7.63
N ILE A 230 -12.99 -22.30 7.72
CA ILE A 230 -12.77 -21.05 8.47
C ILE A 230 -13.40 -21.23 9.86
#